data_4e22e339d21fdb241bd0686f2271dad3
#
_entry.id   4e22e339d21fdb241bd0686f2271dad3
#
_cell.length_a   1.000
_cell.length_b   1.000
_cell.length_c   1.000
_cell.angle_alpha   90.00
_cell.angle_beta   90.00
_cell.angle_gamma   90.00
#
_symmetry.space_group_name_H-M   'P 1'
#
loop_
_entity.id
_entity.type
_entity.pdbx_description
1 polymer ?
#
loop_
_entity_poly.entity_id
_entity_poly.type
_entity_poly.pdbx_seq_one_letter_code
_entity_poly.pdbx_strand_id
1 'polypeptide(L)'
;MRYKYLTIALMFGALFAQGKISLESVLDGTFRTESIGRYDWKNSSDSYYFAERSDEGLEFYQYNLASNDTLEAFTVKNSIISNFSYSFSPDQTKLLLKKNSVKIWRHSSSGSYYVYDISSESLTPVTSDT
;
A
#
# COMPACT_ATOMS: atom_id res chain seq x y z
N MET A 1 55.75 -6.91 -21.50
CA MET A 1 54.69 -7.49 -22.36
C MET A 1 53.42 -7.94 -21.61
N ARG A 2 53.40 -8.02 -20.29
CA ARG A 2 52.23 -8.52 -19.50
C ARG A 2 51.02 -7.56 -19.40
N TYR A 3 51.22 -6.26 -19.56
CA TYR A 3 50.15 -5.27 -19.38
C TYR A 3 49.22 -5.06 -20.60
N LYS A 4 49.66 -5.47 -21.80
CA LYS A 4 48.83 -5.32 -23.02
C LYS A 4 47.60 -6.24 -23.02
N TYR A 5 47.71 -7.41 -22.38
CA TYR A 5 46.55 -8.35 -22.29
C TYR A 5 45.54 -7.95 -21.22
N LEU A 6 46.00 -7.25 -20.19
CA LEU A 6 45.10 -6.76 -19.11
C LEU A 6 44.17 -5.67 -19.62
N THR A 7 44.68 -4.74 -20.45
CA THR A 7 43.85 -3.66 -21.08
C THR A 7 42.85 -4.20 -22.08
N ILE A 8 43.19 -5.25 -22.84
CA ILE A 8 42.26 -5.88 -23.77
C ILE A 8 41.16 -6.61 -23.02
N ALA A 9 41.43 -7.31 -21.93
CA ALA A 9 40.45 -7.98 -21.10
C ALA A 9 39.46 -6.99 -20.44
N LEU A 10 39.95 -5.82 -20.01
CA LEU A 10 39.08 -4.75 -19.45
C LEU A 10 38.17 -4.13 -20.51
N MET A 11 38.62 -3.95 -21.74
CA MET A 11 37.79 -3.46 -22.84
C MET A 11 36.71 -4.46 -23.26
N PHE A 12 37.00 -5.77 -23.24
CA PHE A 12 36.00 -6.79 -23.55
C PHE A 12 34.93 -6.90 -22.45
N GLY A 13 35.27 -6.71 -21.19
CA GLY A 13 34.32 -6.71 -20.08
C GLY A 13 33.29 -5.57 -20.15
N ALA A 14 33.68 -4.41 -20.66
CA ALA A 14 32.78 -3.24 -20.78
C ALA A 14 31.73 -3.41 -21.90
N LEU A 15 31.96 -4.26 -22.88
CA LEU A 15 31.02 -4.49 -24.00
C LEU A 15 29.80 -5.36 -23.61
N PHE A 16 29.89 -6.12 -22.52
CA PHE A 16 28.78 -6.96 -22.05
C PHE A 16 27.90 -6.30 -20.99
N ALA A 17 28.25 -5.09 -20.51
CA ALA A 17 27.55 -4.39 -19.45
C ALA A 17 26.37 -3.52 -19.94
N GLN A 18 26.10 -3.47 -21.23
CA GLN A 18 24.96 -2.74 -21.76
C GLN A 18 23.73 -3.66 -21.86
N GLY A 19 23.01 -3.79 -20.78
CA GLY A 19 21.64 -4.29 -20.82
C GLY A 19 20.82 -3.38 -21.73
N LYS A 20 20.50 -3.86 -22.94
CA LYS A 20 19.63 -3.11 -23.87
C LYS A 20 18.23 -3.10 -23.28
N ILE A 21 17.76 -1.91 -22.91
CA ILE A 21 16.35 -1.70 -22.60
C ILE A 21 15.59 -1.80 -23.92
N SER A 22 14.80 -2.85 -24.12
CA SER A 22 13.96 -3.00 -25.29
C SER A 22 12.58 -2.39 -25.04
N LEU A 23 11.89 -2.01 -26.10
CA LEU A 23 10.51 -1.52 -25.99
C LEU A 23 9.60 -2.58 -25.38
N GLU A 24 9.81 -3.86 -25.71
CA GLU A 24 9.09 -4.97 -25.11
C GLU A 24 9.25 -5.00 -23.59
N SER A 25 10.49 -4.89 -23.09
CA SER A 25 10.76 -4.93 -21.64
C SER A 25 10.17 -3.75 -20.86
N VAL A 26 9.89 -2.62 -21.53
CA VAL A 26 9.16 -1.49 -20.95
C VAL A 26 7.65 -1.77 -20.92
N LEU A 27 7.12 -2.40 -21.96
CA LEU A 27 5.69 -2.65 -22.11
C LEU A 27 5.20 -3.89 -21.33
N ASP A 28 6.04 -4.92 -21.20
CA ASP A 28 5.72 -6.16 -20.48
C ASP A 28 5.76 -6.01 -18.95
N GLY A 29 6.25 -4.87 -18.46
CA GLY A 29 6.33 -4.55 -17.05
C GLY A 29 7.59 -5.04 -16.34
N THR A 30 8.63 -5.49 -17.08
CA THR A 30 9.93 -5.91 -16.52
C THR A 30 10.54 -4.85 -15.58
N PHE A 31 10.31 -3.56 -15.87
CA PHE A 31 10.77 -2.44 -15.05
C PHE A 31 9.68 -1.85 -14.14
N ARG A 32 8.56 -2.55 -13.98
CA ARG A 32 7.51 -2.08 -13.06
C ARG A 32 8.03 -2.26 -11.63
N THR A 33 8.23 -1.16 -10.94
CA THR A 33 8.55 -1.18 -9.51
C THR A 33 7.36 -1.70 -8.72
N GLU A 34 7.63 -2.47 -7.67
CA GLU A 34 6.59 -2.80 -6.70
C GLU A 34 6.05 -1.50 -6.09
N SER A 35 4.73 -1.40 -6.06
CA SER A 35 4.08 -0.27 -5.43
C SER A 35 4.22 -0.40 -3.91
N ILE A 36 4.83 0.59 -3.29
CA ILE A 36 4.77 0.70 -1.83
C ILE A 36 3.31 0.96 -1.46
N GLY A 37 2.73 0.09 -0.67
CA GLY A 37 1.36 0.22 -0.17
C GLY A 37 1.17 1.49 0.68
N ARG A 38 -0.05 1.71 1.14
CA ARG A 38 -0.35 2.80 2.06
C ARG A 38 0.09 2.43 3.47
N TYR A 39 0.80 3.36 4.12
CA TYR A 39 1.23 3.29 5.52
C TYR A 39 0.63 4.45 6.29
N ASP A 40 0.04 4.16 7.44
CA ASP A 40 -0.52 5.16 8.34
C ASP A 40 0.24 5.13 9.67
N TRP A 41 0.97 6.20 10.00
CA TRP A 41 1.74 6.28 11.24
C TRP A 41 0.84 6.21 12.46
N LYS A 42 1.24 5.40 13.43
CA LYS A 42 0.55 5.31 14.71
C LYS A 42 0.97 6.48 15.60
N ASN A 43 -0.02 7.15 16.17
CA ASN A 43 0.21 8.30 17.02
C ASN A 43 1.12 7.94 18.22
N SER A 44 2.10 8.81 18.48
CA SER A 44 2.99 8.72 19.65
C SER A 44 3.76 7.39 19.80
N SER A 45 4.07 6.72 18.69
CA SER A 45 4.85 5.48 18.72
C SER A 45 5.75 5.35 17.49
N ASP A 46 6.80 4.53 17.60
CA ASP A 46 7.67 4.14 16.49
C ASP A 46 7.06 2.98 15.69
N SER A 47 5.79 3.13 15.32
CA SER A 47 5.03 2.09 14.64
C SER A 47 4.16 2.69 13.55
N TYR A 48 3.80 1.87 12.57
CA TYR A 48 2.82 2.24 11.54
C TYR A 48 1.86 1.09 11.28
N TYR A 49 0.68 1.44 10.75
CA TYR A 49 -0.26 0.49 10.22
C TYR A 49 -0.08 0.34 8.72
N PHE A 50 -0.21 -0.89 8.24
CA PHE A 50 -0.43 -1.20 6.83
C PHE A 50 -1.57 -2.20 6.72
N ALA A 51 -2.18 -2.30 5.55
CA ALA A 51 -3.33 -3.16 5.35
C ALA A 51 -3.13 -4.05 4.13
N GLU A 52 -3.51 -5.32 4.30
CA GLU A 52 -3.51 -6.32 3.24
C GLU A 52 -4.94 -6.82 2.98
N ARG A 53 -5.23 -7.13 1.73
CA ARG A 53 -6.54 -7.66 1.36
C ARG A 53 -6.50 -9.17 1.35
N SER A 54 -7.43 -9.79 2.09
CA SER A 54 -7.64 -11.23 2.11
C SER A 54 -9.06 -11.59 1.67
N ASP A 55 -9.36 -12.88 1.63
CA ASP A 55 -10.72 -13.38 1.37
C ASP A 55 -11.70 -12.99 2.49
N GLU A 56 -11.21 -12.85 3.71
CA GLU A 56 -12.01 -12.47 4.89
C GLU A 56 -12.32 -10.96 4.93
N GLY A 57 -11.42 -10.13 4.40
CA GLY A 57 -11.59 -8.69 4.44
C GLY A 57 -10.32 -7.89 4.21
N LEU A 58 -10.23 -6.76 4.88
CA LEU A 58 -9.04 -5.93 4.93
C LEU A 58 -8.40 -6.09 6.31
N GLU A 59 -7.26 -6.74 6.32
CA GLU A 59 -6.46 -7.03 7.51
C GLU A 59 -5.47 -5.92 7.76
N PHE A 60 -5.49 -5.36 8.96
CA PHE A 60 -4.57 -4.31 9.38
C PHE A 60 -3.50 -4.91 10.27
N TYR A 61 -2.26 -4.61 9.92
CA TYR A 61 -1.07 -5.01 10.65
C TYR A 61 -0.39 -3.78 11.23
N GLN A 62 0.18 -3.93 12.41
CA GLN A 62 1.05 -2.94 13.02
C GLN A 62 2.50 -3.42 12.95
N TYR A 63 3.36 -2.63 12.33
CA TYR A 63 4.80 -2.85 12.36
C TYR A 63 5.45 -1.93 13.38
N ASN A 64 6.29 -2.48 14.25
CA ASN A 64 7.07 -1.73 15.21
C ASN A 64 8.52 -1.63 14.75
N LEU A 65 9.00 -0.39 14.59
CA LEU A 65 10.37 -0.12 14.10
C LEU A 65 11.45 -0.46 15.12
N ALA A 66 11.15 -0.36 16.42
CA ALA A 66 12.13 -0.61 17.47
C ALA A 66 12.41 -2.11 17.69
N SER A 67 11.35 -2.93 17.66
CA SER A 67 11.46 -4.39 17.83
C SER A 67 11.59 -5.14 16.50
N ASN A 68 11.30 -4.49 15.39
CA ASN A 68 11.24 -5.08 14.06
C ASN A 68 10.19 -6.22 13.94
N ASP A 69 9.08 -6.09 14.72
CA ASP A 69 8.01 -7.07 14.76
C ASP A 69 6.77 -6.57 14.03
N THR A 70 6.05 -7.52 13.42
CA THR A 70 4.73 -7.30 12.83
C THR A 70 3.69 -8.05 13.64
N LEU A 71 2.61 -7.35 14.03
CA LEU A 71 1.48 -7.92 14.74
C LEU A 71 0.20 -7.65 13.95
N GLU A 72 -0.70 -8.63 13.85
CA GLU A 72 -2.06 -8.38 13.39
C GLU A 72 -2.76 -7.46 14.40
N ALA A 73 -3.31 -6.36 13.92
CA ALA A 73 -3.97 -5.37 14.77
C ALA A 73 -5.48 -5.59 14.82
N PHE A 74 -6.13 -5.65 13.65
CA PHE A 74 -7.57 -5.89 13.52
C PHE A 74 -7.94 -6.16 12.05
N THR A 75 -9.13 -6.72 11.83
CA THR A 75 -9.66 -7.00 10.49
C THR A 75 -11.04 -6.38 10.30
N VAL A 76 -11.21 -5.64 9.19
CA VAL A 76 -12.52 -5.19 8.73
C VAL A 76 -13.10 -6.23 7.78
N LYS A 77 -14.02 -7.06 8.26
CA LYS A 77 -14.54 -8.23 7.55
C LYS A 77 -15.40 -7.85 6.34
N ASN A 78 -15.28 -8.61 5.26
CA ASN A 78 -16.11 -8.45 4.06
C ASN A 78 -17.61 -8.62 4.34
N SER A 79 -17.99 -9.37 5.38
CA SER A 79 -19.38 -9.51 5.84
C SER A 79 -19.96 -8.21 6.41
N ILE A 80 -19.12 -7.31 6.93
CA ILE A 80 -19.53 -5.99 7.44
C ILE A 80 -19.60 -5.01 6.28
N ILE A 81 -18.51 -4.87 5.53
CA ILE A 81 -18.43 -4.00 4.36
C ILE A 81 -17.31 -4.47 3.44
N SER A 82 -17.53 -4.42 2.13
CA SER A 82 -16.55 -4.81 1.12
C SER A 82 -16.24 -3.67 0.17
N ASN A 83 -15.07 -3.73 -0.49
CA ASN A 83 -14.66 -2.79 -1.54
C ASN A 83 -14.73 -1.32 -1.13
N PHE A 84 -14.05 -0.97 -0.05
CA PHE A 84 -13.99 0.39 0.48
C PHE A 84 -12.56 0.97 0.42
N SER A 85 -12.46 2.28 0.45
CA SER A 85 -11.27 3.02 0.87
C SER A 85 -11.44 3.51 2.29
N TYR A 86 -10.33 3.72 3.01
CA TYR A 86 -10.39 4.08 4.42
C TYR A 86 -9.50 5.27 4.77
N SER A 87 -9.78 5.89 5.91
CA SER A 87 -8.88 6.78 6.61
C SER A 87 -9.10 6.67 8.11
N PHE A 88 -8.02 6.75 8.90
CA PHE A 88 -8.10 6.74 10.35
C PHE A 88 -8.65 8.06 10.89
N SER A 89 -9.38 7.98 12.00
CA SER A 89 -9.66 9.14 12.84
C SER A 89 -8.36 9.67 13.48
N PRO A 90 -8.30 10.95 13.92
CA PRO A 90 -7.09 11.51 14.53
C PRO A 90 -6.58 10.74 15.76
N ASP A 91 -7.48 10.13 16.53
CA ASP A 91 -7.17 9.27 17.67
C ASP A 91 -6.93 7.80 17.33
N GLN A 92 -7.11 7.44 16.04
CA GLN A 92 -6.94 6.11 15.50
C GLN A 92 -7.81 5.01 16.14
N THR A 93 -8.91 5.39 16.77
CA THR A 93 -9.90 4.45 17.32
C THR A 93 -10.97 4.06 16.32
N LYS A 94 -11.12 4.82 15.22
CA LYS A 94 -12.14 4.64 14.20
C LYS A 94 -11.57 4.74 12.79
N LEU A 95 -12.29 4.15 11.85
CA LEU A 95 -12.04 4.32 10.41
C LEU A 95 -13.24 5.02 9.77
N LEU A 96 -12.96 6.04 8.97
CA LEU A 96 -13.92 6.52 7.97
C LEU A 96 -13.76 5.65 6.72
N LEU A 97 -14.81 4.93 6.37
CA LEU A 97 -14.85 4.07 5.19
C LEU A 97 -15.67 4.75 4.09
N LYS A 98 -15.17 4.72 2.87
CA LYS A 98 -15.87 5.22 1.69
C LYS A 98 -16.09 4.09 0.69
N LYS A 99 -17.36 3.82 0.38
CA LYS A 99 -17.80 2.82 -0.59
C LYS A 99 -18.43 3.48 -1.82
N ASN A 100 -18.47 2.77 -2.94
CA ASN A 100 -19.09 3.23 -4.18
C ASN A 100 -18.59 4.60 -4.64
N SER A 101 -17.28 4.80 -4.60
CA SER A 101 -16.67 6.07 -4.99
C SER A 101 -16.83 6.33 -6.48
N VAL A 102 -17.55 7.41 -6.83
CA VAL A 102 -17.70 7.90 -8.19
C VAL A 102 -16.99 9.24 -8.31
N LYS A 103 -16.07 9.33 -9.27
CA LYS A 103 -15.34 10.57 -9.54
C LYS A 103 -16.28 11.58 -10.19
N ILE A 104 -16.39 12.77 -9.63
CA ILE A 104 -17.20 13.88 -10.16
C ILE A 104 -16.28 14.84 -10.94
N TRP A 105 -15.20 15.30 -10.32
CA TRP A 105 -14.20 16.20 -10.88
C TRP A 105 -12.78 15.73 -10.56
N ARG A 106 -11.78 16.49 -11.04
CA ARG A 106 -10.35 16.16 -10.84
C ARG A 106 -9.99 15.79 -9.39
N HIS A 107 -10.55 16.49 -8.41
CA HIS A 107 -10.26 16.34 -6.98
C HIS A 107 -11.49 16.06 -6.12
N SER A 108 -12.66 15.81 -6.70
CA SER A 108 -13.89 15.50 -5.98
C SER A 108 -14.48 14.17 -6.41
N SER A 109 -15.06 13.48 -5.44
CA SER A 109 -15.77 12.21 -5.66
C SER A 109 -16.89 12.06 -4.67
N SER A 110 -18.03 11.54 -5.10
CA SER A 110 -19.13 11.11 -4.23
C SER A 110 -18.92 9.66 -3.78
N GLY A 111 -19.67 9.25 -2.78
CA GLY A 111 -19.68 7.88 -2.27
C GLY A 111 -20.51 7.77 -1.00
N SER A 112 -20.77 6.55 -0.57
CA SER A 112 -21.39 6.26 0.72
C SER A 112 -20.32 6.22 1.79
N TYR A 113 -20.52 6.93 2.89
CA TYR A 113 -19.57 7.01 3.98
C TYR A 113 -20.09 6.30 5.22
N TYR A 114 -19.19 5.63 5.91
CA TYR A 114 -19.46 4.89 7.14
C TYR A 114 -18.35 5.15 8.15
N VAL A 115 -18.70 5.15 9.42
CA VAL A 115 -17.73 5.10 10.52
C VAL A 115 -17.69 3.69 11.05
N TYR A 116 -16.50 3.10 11.06
CA TYR A 116 -16.22 1.80 11.67
C TYR A 116 -15.47 2.02 12.98
N ASP A 117 -16.04 1.56 14.08
CA ASP A 117 -15.39 1.58 15.39
C ASP A 117 -14.57 0.30 15.57
N ILE A 118 -13.26 0.44 15.77
CA ILE A 118 -12.32 -0.68 15.80
C ILE A 118 -12.57 -1.57 17.04
N SER A 119 -12.92 -0.97 18.16
CA SER A 119 -13.07 -1.71 19.42
C SER A 119 -14.35 -2.53 19.51
N SER A 120 -15.46 -1.99 18.95
CA SER A 120 -16.76 -2.65 18.96
C SER A 120 -17.10 -3.38 17.67
N GLU A 121 -16.22 -3.30 16.66
CA GLU A 121 -16.44 -3.83 15.30
C GLU A 121 -17.77 -3.36 14.68
N SER A 122 -18.27 -2.19 15.09
CA SER A 122 -19.55 -1.67 14.63
C SER A 122 -19.41 -0.70 13.47
N LEU A 123 -20.36 -0.76 12.52
CA LEU A 123 -20.42 0.09 11.34
C LEU A 123 -21.65 1.00 11.41
N THR A 124 -21.42 2.31 11.34
CA THR A 124 -22.47 3.31 11.35
C THR A 124 -22.43 4.16 10.07
N PRO A 125 -23.54 4.32 9.33
CA PRO A 125 -23.59 5.21 8.17
C PRO A 125 -23.45 6.67 8.61
N VAL A 126 -22.72 7.47 7.82
CA VAL A 126 -22.54 8.92 8.07
C VAL A 126 -23.70 9.73 7.46
N THR A 127 -24.33 9.22 6.42
CA THR A 127 -25.48 9.88 5.80
C THR A 127 -26.71 9.72 6.66
N SER A 128 -27.25 10.85 7.14
CA SER A 128 -28.63 10.88 7.61
C SER A 128 -29.54 10.60 6.41
N ASP A 129 -30.41 9.62 6.53
CA ASP A 129 -31.56 9.47 5.63
C ASP A 129 -32.38 10.76 5.66
N THR A 130 -32.34 11.50 4.56
CA THR A 130 -33.30 12.59 4.26
C THR A 130 -34.35 12.08 3.30
#